data_2cae2034334f72bfa6df55706a400208
#
_entry.id   2cae2034334f72bfa6df55706a400208
#
_cell.length_a   1.000
_cell.length_b   1.000
_cell.length_c   1.000
_cell.angle_alpha   90.00
_cell.angle_beta   90.00
_cell.angle_gamma   90.00
#
_symmetry.space_group_name_H-M   'P 1'
#
loop_
_entity.id
_entity.type
_entity.pdbx_description
1 polymer ?
#
loop_
_entity_poly.entity_id
_entity_poly.type
_entity_poly.pdbx_seq_one_letter_code
_entity_poly.pdbx_strand_id
1 'polypeptide(L)'
;EYVGNYLILLIHDAYDVPGRTRDGIEMEDASDEVYDYILACICPVDLSQTGLSYNAKENTFQNRLRDWVVGMPDTAFLFPAFNDRSADIHSTLYYSKDAEELKENFVDLMLGCPLPLSAGGQKETFQTLVEETLGNTCDIETVKNIHEKMNEIAQEHKEDPEPVVLDKNEVKTIFASSGVANDRMEVFDQCFDATAGEDTSLMMTNVYNPRSFEVKTPDVVIKVNPER
;
A
#
# COMPACT_ATOMS: atom_id res chain seq x y z
N GLU A 1 -8.79 -12.16 -14.83
CA GLU A 1 -9.09 -13.60 -14.97
C GLU A 1 -7.83 -14.39 -14.65
N TYR A 2 -7.94 -15.39 -13.76
CA TYR A 2 -6.82 -16.29 -13.43
C TYR A 2 -6.71 -17.38 -14.50
N VAL A 3 -5.55 -17.47 -15.14
CA VAL A 3 -5.28 -18.44 -16.20
C VAL A 3 -4.22 -19.42 -15.71
N GLY A 4 -4.51 -20.73 -15.77
CA GLY A 4 -3.58 -21.78 -15.35
C GLY A 4 -4.06 -22.58 -14.15
N ASN A 5 -3.12 -23.20 -13.43
CA ASN A 5 -3.42 -23.97 -12.23
C ASN A 5 -3.14 -23.09 -11.00
N TYR A 6 -4.05 -23.11 -10.06
CA TYR A 6 -3.97 -22.33 -8.83
C TYR A 6 -4.27 -23.19 -7.61
N LEU A 7 -3.58 -22.89 -6.52
CA LEU A 7 -3.91 -23.35 -5.18
C LEU A 7 -4.55 -22.19 -4.42
N ILE A 8 -5.74 -22.43 -3.87
CA ILE A 8 -6.40 -21.52 -2.94
C ILE A 8 -6.11 -22.02 -1.54
N LEU A 9 -5.38 -21.23 -0.76
CA LEU A 9 -5.15 -21.47 0.65
C LEU A 9 -6.14 -20.64 1.45
N LEU A 10 -6.83 -21.28 2.38
CA LEU A 10 -7.67 -20.60 3.37
C LEU A 10 -7.23 -21.08 4.74
N ILE A 11 -6.73 -20.16 5.55
CA ILE A 11 -6.20 -20.41 6.88
C ILE A 11 -7.05 -19.63 7.87
N HIS A 12 -7.57 -20.33 8.88
CA HIS A 12 -8.18 -19.75 10.06
C HIS A 12 -7.33 -20.12 11.26
N ASP A 13 -6.88 -19.12 12.01
CA ASP A 13 -6.06 -19.30 13.19
C ASP A 13 -6.28 -18.11 14.14
N ALA A 14 -5.67 -18.17 15.32
CA ALA A 14 -5.72 -17.10 16.32
C ALA A 14 -4.33 -16.46 16.47
N TYR A 15 -4.33 -15.15 16.68
CA TYR A 15 -3.12 -14.38 16.93
C TYR A 15 -3.22 -13.69 18.29
N ASP A 16 -2.23 -13.93 19.14
CA ASP A 16 -2.12 -13.33 20.47
C ASP A 16 -1.29 -12.06 20.38
N VAL A 17 -1.89 -10.91 20.73
CA VAL A 17 -1.17 -9.64 20.83
C VAL A 17 -0.82 -9.41 22.30
N PRO A 18 0.45 -9.55 22.71
CA PRO A 18 0.84 -9.31 24.09
C PRO A 18 0.60 -7.85 24.47
N GLY A 19 -0.02 -7.63 25.63
CA GLY A 19 -0.24 -6.30 26.17
C GLY A 19 1.09 -5.57 26.38
N ARG A 20 1.19 -4.34 25.86
CA ARG A 20 2.38 -3.49 26.00
C ARG A 20 2.06 -2.20 26.73
N THR A 21 3.01 -1.72 27.53
CA THR A 21 2.92 -0.37 28.08
C THR A 21 3.17 0.67 27.01
N ARG A 22 2.79 1.94 27.29
CA ARG A 22 3.09 3.10 26.43
C ARG A 22 4.58 3.22 26.07
N ASP A 23 5.46 2.67 26.89
CA ASP A 23 6.92 2.69 26.72
C ASP A 23 7.41 1.46 25.90
N GLY A 24 6.51 0.63 25.34
CA GLY A 24 6.84 -0.52 24.51
C GLY A 24 7.36 -1.73 25.28
N ILE A 25 7.27 -1.73 26.61
CA ILE A 25 7.68 -2.86 27.46
C ILE A 25 6.55 -3.88 27.52
N GLU A 26 6.84 -5.13 27.20
CA GLU A 26 5.89 -6.23 27.37
C GLU A 26 5.58 -6.41 28.87
N MET A 27 4.29 -6.50 29.19
CA MET A 27 3.84 -6.74 30.57
C MET A 27 3.58 -8.25 30.75
N GLU A 28 4.31 -8.89 31.64
CA GLU A 28 4.16 -10.34 31.93
C GLU A 28 2.78 -10.72 32.46
N ASP A 29 1.99 -9.78 32.97
CA ASP A 29 0.64 -10.00 33.54
C ASP A 29 -0.47 -9.24 32.79
N ALA A 30 -0.21 -8.70 31.59
CA ALA A 30 -1.27 -8.10 30.79
C ALA A 30 -2.11 -9.20 30.14
N SER A 31 -3.43 -9.02 30.13
CA SER A 31 -4.30 -9.88 29.35
C SER A 31 -3.95 -9.74 27.88
N ASP A 32 -3.53 -10.83 27.26
CA ASP A 32 -3.30 -10.88 25.82
C ASP A 32 -4.65 -10.67 25.11
N GLU A 33 -4.63 -9.81 24.09
CA GLU A 33 -5.78 -9.73 23.18
C GLU A 33 -5.61 -10.82 22.12
N VAL A 34 -6.61 -11.69 22.03
CA VAL A 34 -6.64 -12.80 21.07
C VAL A 34 -7.55 -12.41 19.92
N TYR A 35 -7.01 -12.42 18.70
CA TYR A 35 -7.77 -12.16 17.48
C TYR A 35 -7.82 -13.43 16.63
N ASP A 36 -9.04 -13.89 16.34
CA ASP A 36 -9.24 -14.89 15.30
C ASP A 36 -9.06 -14.22 13.93
N TYR A 37 -8.27 -14.83 13.06
CA TYR A 37 -8.04 -14.27 11.72
C TYR A 37 -8.29 -15.30 10.60
N ILE A 38 -8.57 -14.76 9.43
CA ILE A 38 -8.63 -15.51 8.17
C ILE A 38 -7.58 -14.95 7.21
N LEU A 39 -6.68 -15.82 6.77
CA LEU A 39 -5.77 -15.53 5.67
C LEU A 39 -6.18 -16.36 4.45
N ALA A 40 -6.48 -15.68 3.34
CA ALA A 40 -6.78 -16.32 2.08
C ALA A 40 -5.74 -15.93 1.02
N CYS A 41 -5.22 -16.92 0.29
CA CYS A 41 -4.21 -16.71 -0.75
C CYS A 41 -4.58 -17.44 -2.02
N ILE A 42 -4.40 -16.81 -3.17
CA ILE A 42 -4.45 -17.45 -4.49
C ILE A 42 -3.03 -17.54 -5.03
N CYS A 43 -2.50 -18.76 -5.08
CA CYS A 43 -1.13 -19.04 -5.46
C CYS A 43 -1.07 -19.74 -6.81
N PRO A 44 -0.26 -19.28 -7.77
CA PRO A 44 -0.04 -20.02 -9.01
C PRO A 44 0.69 -21.32 -8.73
N VAL A 45 0.36 -22.35 -9.51
CA VAL A 45 0.96 -23.68 -9.39
C VAL A 45 1.49 -24.12 -10.72
N ASP A 46 2.80 -24.37 -10.78
CA ASP A 46 3.51 -24.76 -11.98
C ASP A 46 4.25 -26.09 -11.80
N LEU A 47 4.45 -26.81 -12.90
CA LEU A 47 5.34 -27.96 -12.88
C LEU A 47 6.80 -27.51 -12.77
N SER A 48 7.56 -28.16 -11.89
CA SER A 48 9.00 -27.94 -11.79
C SER A 48 9.70 -28.13 -13.13
N GLN A 49 10.83 -27.46 -13.32
CA GLN A 49 11.58 -27.53 -14.57
C GLN A 49 11.95 -28.96 -14.95
N THR A 50 11.85 -29.28 -16.24
CA THR A 50 12.36 -30.53 -16.82
C THR A 50 13.87 -30.62 -16.69
N GLY A 51 14.39 -31.82 -16.57
CA GLY A 51 15.83 -32.02 -16.49
C GLY A 51 16.17 -33.49 -16.36
N LEU A 52 17.47 -33.76 -16.32
CA LEU A 52 18.00 -35.09 -16.02
C LEU A 52 18.47 -35.11 -14.55
N SER A 53 18.16 -36.20 -13.86
CA SER A 53 18.74 -36.55 -12.58
C SER A 53 19.72 -37.69 -12.74
N TYR A 54 20.84 -37.62 -12.02
CA TYR A 54 21.81 -38.69 -11.98
C TYR A 54 21.53 -39.62 -10.81
N ASN A 55 21.30 -40.90 -11.12
CA ASN A 55 21.17 -41.93 -10.10
C ASN A 55 22.56 -42.58 -9.84
N ALA A 56 23.16 -42.17 -8.74
CA ALA A 56 24.52 -42.62 -8.36
C ALA A 56 24.60 -44.14 -8.05
N LYS A 57 23.50 -44.76 -7.63
CA LYS A 57 23.49 -46.21 -7.31
C LYS A 57 23.54 -47.07 -8.59
N GLU A 58 22.87 -46.61 -9.61
CA GLU A 58 22.77 -47.34 -10.90
C GLU A 58 23.72 -46.79 -11.97
N ASN A 59 24.42 -45.70 -11.66
CA ASN A 59 25.32 -44.97 -12.55
C ASN A 59 24.62 -44.61 -13.89
N THR A 60 23.38 -44.12 -13.80
CA THR A 60 22.55 -43.82 -14.97
C THR A 60 21.93 -42.46 -14.86
N PHE A 61 21.60 -41.85 -15.98
CA PHE A 61 20.77 -40.66 -16.05
C PHE A 61 19.31 -41.07 -16.30
N GLN A 62 18.41 -40.42 -15.59
CA GLN A 62 16.98 -40.62 -15.73
C GLN A 62 16.26 -39.29 -15.81
N ASN A 63 15.05 -39.27 -16.37
CA ASN A 63 14.24 -38.08 -16.35
C ASN A 63 13.92 -37.66 -14.91
N ARG A 64 14.14 -36.39 -14.58
CA ARG A 64 13.70 -35.83 -13.31
C ARG A 64 12.19 -35.93 -13.20
N LEU A 65 11.70 -36.48 -12.11
CA LEU A 65 10.28 -36.38 -11.79
C LEU A 65 9.93 -34.91 -11.60
N ARG A 66 8.84 -34.50 -12.21
CA ARG A 66 8.34 -33.14 -12.12
C ARG A 66 7.30 -33.08 -11.02
N ASP A 67 7.53 -32.18 -10.06
CA ASP A 67 6.60 -31.90 -8.97
C ASP A 67 5.83 -30.63 -9.29
N TRP A 68 4.62 -30.54 -8.76
CA TRP A 68 3.87 -29.29 -8.74
C TRP A 68 4.46 -28.38 -7.67
N VAL A 69 4.83 -27.17 -8.06
CA VAL A 69 5.44 -26.17 -7.17
C VAL A 69 4.47 -25.01 -7.02
N VAL A 70 4.15 -24.68 -5.78
CA VAL A 70 3.31 -23.54 -5.42
C VAL A 70 4.18 -22.30 -5.38
N GLY A 71 3.82 -21.30 -6.18
CA GLY A 71 4.48 -19.98 -6.19
C GLY A 71 3.98 -19.07 -5.07
N MET A 72 4.58 -17.90 -5.00
CA MET A 72 4.08 -16.82 -4.13
C MET A 72 2.67 -16.41 -4.55
N PRO A 73 1.83 -15.97 -3.62
CA PRO A 73 0.47 -15.54 -3.95
C PRO A 73 0.45 -14.43 -5.00
N ASP A 74 -0.43 -14.52 -5.95
CA ASP A 74 -0.76 -13.41 -6.85
C ASP A 74 -1.68 -12.42 -6.17
N THR A 75 -2.58 -12.93 -5.32
CA THR A 75 -3.54 -12.13 -4.54
C THR A 75 -3.78 -12.80 -3.21
N ALA A 76 -3.91 -12.00 -2.14
CA ALA A 76 -4.24 -12.50 -0.82
C ALA A 76 -4.98 -11.43 0.00
N PHE A 77 -5.66 -11.85 1.07
CA PHE A 77 -6.13 -10.94 2.10
C PHE A 77 -5.98 -11.55 3.49
N LEU A 78 -5.83 -10.67 4.48
CA LEU A 78 -5.83 -10.99 5.90
C LEU A 78 -6.94 -10.17 6.58
N PHE A 79 -7.85 -10.84 7.26
CA PHE A 79 -8.91 -10.20 8.05
C PHE A 79 -8.99 -10.81 9.45
N PRO A 80 -9.08 -10.01 10.51
CA PRO A 80 -8.84 -8.55 10.52
C PRO A 80 -7.41 -8.18 10.15
N ALA A 81 -7.19 -6.92 9.79
CA ALA A 81 -5.85 -6.42 9.53
C ALA A 81 -5.07 -6.31 10.85
N PHE A 82 -3.89 -6.94 10.94
CA PHE A 82 -3.02 -6.82 12.09
C PHE A 82 -1.54 -6.93 11.70
N ASN A 83 -0.69 -6.42 12.56
CA ASN A 83 0.76 -6.62 12.54
C ASN A 83 1.24 -6.92 13.98
N ASP A 84 2.54 -7.01 14.19
CA ASP A 84 3.15 -7.27 15.49
C ASP A 84 2.95 -6.16 16.55
N ARG A 85 2.27 -5.07 16.23
CA ARG A 85 2.08 -3.90 17.10
C ARG A 85 0.63 -3.50 17.30
N SER A 86 -0.23 -3.69 16.28
CA SER A 86 -1.61 -3.25 16.31
C SER A 86 -2.51 -4.17 15.48
N ALA A 87 -3.80 -4.17 15.83
CA ALA A 87 -4.83 -4.83 15.06
C ALA A 87 -5.98 -3.86 14.80
N ASP A 88 -6.48 -3.85 13.56
CA ASP A 88 -7.69 -3.13 13.17
C ASP A 88 -8.76 -4.13 12.75
N ILE A 89 -9.70 -4.37 13.67
CA ILE A 89 -10.78 -5.34 13.49
C ILE A 89 -11.82 -4.91 12.44
N HIS A 90 -11.76 -3.68 11.97
CA HIS A 90 -12.68 -3.13 10.97
C HIS A 90 -12.07 -3.11 9.56
N SER A 91 -10.78 -3.43 9.45
CA SER A 91 -10.04 -3.37 8.20
C SER A 91 -9.59 -4.72 7.72
N THR A 92 -9.37 -4.81 6.41
CA THR A 92 -8.78 -5.98 5.74
C THR A 92 -7.47 -5.57 5.09
N LEU A 93 -6.41 -6.31 5.37
CA LEU A 93 -5.15 -6.15 4.64
C LEU A 93 -5.25 -6.91 3.32
N TYR A 94 -5.15 -6.20 2.21
CA TYR A 94 -5.17 -6.76 0.87
C TYR A 94 -3.76 -6.77 0.26
N TYR A 95 -3.40 -7.87 -0.36
CA TYR A 95 -2.14 -8.05 -1.07
C TYR A 95 -2.39 -8.32 -2.55
N SER A 96 -1.71 -7.60 -3.42
CA SER A 96 -1.56 -7.90 -4.84
C SER A 96 -0.08 -8.01 -5.17
N LYS A 97 0.31 -9.02 -5.94
CA LYS A 97 1.68 -9.19 -6.45
C LYS A 97 2.09 -8.04 -7.37
N ASP A 98 1.13 -7.54 -8.15
CA ASP A 98 1.27 -6.36 -8.96
C ASP A 98 0.50 -5.20 -8.28
N ALA A 99 1.25 -4.24 -7.72
CA ALA A 99 0.66 -3.11 -7.02
C ALA A 99 -0.09 -2.14 -7.94
N GLU A 100 0.18 -2.19 -9.25
CA GLU A 100 -0.50 -1.35 -10.24
C GLU A 100 -1.77 -2.04 -10.80
N GLU A 101 -1.83 -3.37 -10.74
CA GLU A 101 -2.96 -4.15 -11.23
C GLU A 101 -3.72 -4.82 -10.10
N LEU A 102 -4.67 -4.10 -9.50
CA LEU A 102 -5.55 -4.68 -8.49
C LEU A 102 -6.62 -5.58 -9.14
N LYS A 103 -6.96 -6.66 -8.46
CA LYS A 103 -7.96 -7.62 -8.98
C LYS A 103 -9.36 -7.20 -8.53
N GLU A 104 -10.02 -6.34 -9.32
CA GLU A 104 -11.35 -5.80 -9.02
C GLU A 104 -12.37 -6.88 -8.66
N ASN A 105 -12.50 -7.92 -9.48
CA ASN A 105 -13.43 -9.03 -9.22
C ASN A 105 -13.14 -9.75 -7.90
N PHE A 106 -11.87 -9.83 -7.48
CA PHE A 106 -11.52 -10.44 -6.21
C PHE A 106 -11.96 -9.56 -5.04
N VAL A 107 -11.69 -8.27 -5.10
CA VAL A 107 -12.08 -7.31 -4.06
C VAL A 107 -13.60 -7.23 -3.93
N ASP A 108 -14.31 -7.08 -5.04
CA ASP A 108 -15.78 -7.00 -5.05
C ASP A 108 -16.44 -8.29 -4.54
N LEU A 109 -16.04 -9.46 -5.07
CA LEU A 109 -16.70 -10.73 -4.74
C LEU A 109 -16.29 -11.30 -3.38
N MET A 110 -15.06 -11.08 -2.93
CA MET A 110 -14.54 -11.65 -1.69
C MET A 110 -14.66 -10.69 -0.50
N LEU A 111 -14.43 -9.40 -0.73
CA LEU A 111 -14.42 -8.40 0.33
C LEU A 111 -15.69 -7.54 0.35
N GLY A 112 -16.44 -7.48 -0.77
CA GLY A 112 -17.69 -6.74 -0.88
C GLY A 112 -17.52 -5.22 -0.72
N CYS A 113 -16.34 -4.70 -1.05
CA CYS A 113 -16.01 -3.28 -0.97
C CYS A 113 -15.55 -2.74 -2.32
N PRO A 114 -15.61 -1.42 -2.53
CA PRO A 114 -15.04 -0.79 -3.72
C PRO A 114 -13.53 -1.06 -3.81
N LEU A 115 -13.03 -1.10 -5.05
CA LEU A 115 -11.60 -1.25 -5.29
C LEU A 115 -10.86 -0.01 -4.77
N PRO A 116 -9.87 -0.16 -3.87
CA PRO A 116 -9.05 0.96 -3.45
C PRO A 116 -8.15 1.45 -4.59
N LEU A 117 -7.72 2.71 -4.54
CA LEU A 117 -6.68 3.19 -5.44
C LEU A 117 -5.36 2.42 -5.22
N SER A 118 -4.74 1.96 -6.30
CA SER A 118 -3.40 1.38 -6.23
C SER A 118 -2.38 2.41 -5.72
N ALA A 119 -1.20 1.96 -5.27
CA ALA A 119 -0.14 2.87 -4.84
C ALA A 119 0.25 3.86 -5.96
N GLY A 120 0.35 3.38 -7.20
CA GLY A 120 0.57 4.23 -8.38
C GLY A 120 -0.59 5.19 -8.63
N GLY A 121 -1.84 4.70 -8.54
CA GLY A 121 -3.03 5.53 -8.68
C GLY A 121 -3.11 6.64 -7.62
N GLN A 122 -2.78 6.35 -6.37
CA GLN A 122 -2.72 7.37 -5.31
C GLN A 122 -1.67 8.44 -5.60
N LYS A 123 -0.49 8.02 -6.07
CA LYS A 123 0.57 8.95 -6.47
C LYS A 123 0.15 9.83 -7.64
N GLU A 124 -0.46 9.25 -8.67
CA GLU A 124 -0.96 9.98 -9.83
C GLU A 124 -2.07 10.95 -9.44
N THR A 125 -3.02 10.51 -8.61
CA THR A 125 -4.08 11.37 -8.04
C THR A 125 -3.47 12.57 -7.31
N PHE A 126 -2.50 12.34 -6.42
CA PHE A 126 -1.86 13.43 -5.68
C PHE A 126 -1.11 14.39 -6.61
N GLN A 127 -0.42 13.89 -7.62
CA GLN A 127 0.25 14.73 -8.63
C GLN A 127 -0.75 15.58 -9.40
N THR A 128 -1.86 14.98 -9.84
CA THR A 128 -2.95 15.70 -10.53
C THR A 128 -3.57 16.78 -9.63
N LEU A 129 -3.76 16.48 -8.33
CA LEU A 129 -4.24 17.47 -7.35
C LEU A 129 -3.30 18.68 -7.26
N VAL A 130 -2.00 18.45 -7.23
CA VAL A 130 -1.00 19.54 -7.20
C VAL A 130 -1.06 20.34 -8.50
N GLU A 131 -1.04 19.68 -9.65
CA GLU A 131 -1.03 20.31 -10.96
C GLU A 131 -2.30 21.14 -11.21
N GLU A 132 -3.48 20.58 -11.00
CA GLU A 132 -4.76 21.25 -11.27
C GLU A 132 -5.05 22.36 -10.24
N THR A 133 -4.74 22.11 -8.96
CA THR A 133 -4.98 23.09 -7.91
C THR A 133 -4.07 24.29 -8.06
N LEU A 134 -2.79 24.11 -8.33
CA LEU A 134 -1.85 25.21 -8.52
C LEU A 134 -2.01 25.85 -9.91
N GLY A 135 -2.26 25.06 -10.95
CA GLY A 135 -2.45 25.55 -12.32
C GLY A 135 -1.34 26.50 -12.75
N ASN A 136 -1.72 27.63 -13.35
CA ASN A 136 -0.78 28.64 -13.82
C ASN A 136 -0.08 29.44 -12.69
N THR A 137 -0.50 29.26 -11.43
CA THR A 137 0.12 29.89 -10.25
C THR A 137 1.10 28.94 -9.56
N CYS A 138 1.40 27.81 -10.18
CA CYS A 138 2.35 26.85 -9.66
C CYS A 138 3.74 27.47 -9.60
N ASP A 139 4.23 27.68 -8.39
CA ASP A 139 5.60 28.10 -8.13
C ASP A 139 6.33 27.05 -7.29
N ILE A 140 7.65 27.06 -7.40
CA ILE A 140 8.51 26.08 -6.72
C ILE A 140 8.41 26.23 -5.20
N GLU A 141 8.15 27.44 -4.68
CA GLU A 141 8.08 27.70 -3.25
C GLU A 141 6.82 27.04 -2.64
N THR A 142 5.67 27.19 -3.29
CA THR A 142 4.43 26.53 -2.86
C THR A 142 4.56 25.01 -2.88
N VAL A 143 5.13 24.43 -3.94
CA VAL A 143 5.35 22.97 -4.03
C VAL A 143 6.33 22.49 -2.96
N LYS A 144 7.38 23.27 -2.68
CA LYS A 144 8.33 22.99 -1.60
C LYS A 144 7.64 23.04 -0.23
N ASN A 145 6.77 24.03 0.02
CA ASN A 145 6.03 24.13 1.26
C ASN A 145 5.09 22.94 1.46
N ILE A 146 4.41 22.48 0.41
CA ILE A 146 3.61 21.24 0.46
C ILE A 146 4.49 20.06 0.88
N HIS A 147 5.66 19.90 0.25
CA HIS A 147 6.59 18.83 0.58
C HIS A 147 7.11 18.93 2.03
N GLU A 148 7.42 20.13 2.51
CA GLU A 148 7.85 20.37 3.89
C GLU A 148 6.73 20.04 4.90
N LYS A 149 5.48 20.40 4.62
CA LYS A 149 4.33 20.01 5.46
C LYS A 149 4.13 18.49 5.50
N MET A 150 4.24 17.82 4.35
CA MET A 150 4.20 16.35 4.30
C MET A 150 5.34 15.74 5.14
N ASN A 151 6.54 16.35 5.10
CA ASN A 151 7.66 15.89 5.92
C ASN A 151 7.40 16.07 7.42
N GLU A 152 6.85 17.22 7.83
CA GLU A 152 6.48 17.47 9.23
C GLU A 152 5.55 16.37 9.75
N ILE A 153 4.46 16.09 9.03
CA ILE A 153 3.49 15.03 9.39
C ILE A 153 4.18 13.65 9.43
N ALA A 154 5.01 13.33 8.44
CA ALA A 154 5.72 12.05 8.41
C ALA A 154 6.72 11.88 9.57
N GLN A 155 7.33 12.98 10.06
CA GLN A 155 8.22 12.94 11.22
C GLN A 155 7.46 12.85 12.54
N GLU A 156 6.32 13.53 12.67
CA GLU A 156 5.46 13.46 13.86
C GLU A 156 4.94 12.04 14.11
N HIS A 157 4.60 11.32 13.04
CA HIS A 157 4.06 9.97 13.09
C HIS A 157 5.09 8.86 12.83
N LYS A 158 6.39 9.18 12.88
CA LYS A 158 7.45 8.23 12.52
C LYS A 158 7.50 6.98 13.40
N GLU A 159 7.11 7.14 14.65
CA GLU A 159 7.13 6.06 15.66
C GLU A 159 5.74 5.41 15.84
N ASP A 160 4.73 5.91 15.12
CA ASP A 160 3.41 5.32 15.19
C ASP A 160 3.40 3.96 14.48
N PRO A 161 2.75 2.97 15.07
CA PRO A 161 2.66 1.63 14.47
C PRO A 161 1.78 1.60 13.23
N GLU A 162 0.84 2.52 13.13
CA GLU A 162 -0.11 2.61 12.03
C GLU A 162 0.40 3.50 10.91
N PRO A 163 0.14 3.15 9.63
CA PRO A 163 0.50 4.02 8.52
C PRO A 163 -0.33 5.30 8.55
N VAL A 164 0.29 6.43 8.26
CA VAL A 164 -0.40 7.71 8.14
C VAL A 164 -1.27 7.69 6.88
N VAL A 165 -2.55 7.90 7.08
CA VAL A 165 -3.56 8.00 6.02
C VAL A 165 -4.11 9.41 6.01
N LEU A 166 -4.16 10.04 4.85
CA LEU A 166 -4.62 11.42 4.68
C LEU A 166 -6.00 11.42 4.05
N ASP A 167 -6.99 11.95 4.75
CA ASP A 167 -8.30 12.20 4.18
C ASP A 167 -8.31 13.48 3.32
N LYS A 168 -9.44 13.73 2.63
CA LYS A 168 -9.62 14.92 1.80
C LYS A 168 -9.36 16.23 2.55
N ASN A 169 -9.81 16.32 3.81
CA ASN A 169 -9.69 17.55 4.62
C ASN A 169 -8.25 17.78 5.08
N GLU A 170 -7.55 16.70 5.40
CA GLU A 170 -6.13 16.77 5.78
C GLU A 170 -5.27 17.19 4.60
N VAL A 171 -5.47 16.59 3.42
CA VAL A 171 -4.79 17.01 2.18
C VAL A 171 -5.11 18.48 1.87
N LYS A 172 -6.38 18.89 1.97
CA LYS A 172 -6.80 20.28 1.77
C LYS A 172 -6.13 21.23 2.74
N THR A 173 -5.97 20.84 3.99
CA THR A 173 -5.30 21.64 5.03
C THR A 173 -3.80 21.80 4.72
N ILE A 174 -3.15 20.75 4.21
CA ILE A 174 -1.76 20.82 3.76
C ILE A 174 -1.62 21.88 2.65
N PHE A 175 -2.48 21.84 1.63
CA PHE A 175 -2.46 22.79 0.54
C PHE A 175 -2.71 24.24 1.01
N ALA A 176 -3.75 24.46 1.82
CA ALA A 176 -4.09 25.76 2.36
C ALA A 176 -2.95 26.37 3.21
N SER A 177 -2.32 25.56 4.06
CA SER A 177 -1.20 25.98 4.90
C SER A 177 0.11 26.21 4.13
N SER A 178 0.21 25.69 2.92
CA SER A 178 1.38 25.82 2.05
C SER A 178 1.37 27.07 1.17
N GLY A 179 0.35 27.92 1.30
CA GLY A 179 0.25 29.18 0.56
C GLY A 179 -0.62 29.12 -0.68
N VAL A 180 -1.37 28.03 -0.89
CA VAL A 180 -2.35 27.93 -1.97
C VAL A 180 -3.51 28.90 -1.74
N ALA A 181 -3.87 29.72 -2.73
CA ALA A 181 -4.88 30.73 -2.61
C ALA A 181 -6.28 30.13 -2.40
N ASN A 182 -7.12 30.81 -1.58
CA ASN A 182 -8.45 30.29 -1.20
C ASN A 182 -9.39 30.05 -2.40
N ASP A 183 -9.27 30.84 -3.45
CA ASP A 183 -10.06 30.67 -4.68
C ASP A 183 -9.71 29.37 -5.44
N ARG A 184 -8.55 28.80 -5.16
CA ARG A 184 -8.12 27.51 -5.73
C ARG A 184 -8.63 26.30 -4.95
N MET A 185 -9.15 26.49 -3.74
CA MET A 185 -9.67 25.39 -2.91
C MET A 185 -10.96 24.78 -3.47
N GLU A 186 -11.74 25.51 -4.27
CA GLU A 186 -12.88 24.94 -4.99
C GLU A 186 -12.41 24.00 -6.13
N VAL A 187 -11.30 24.36 -6.78
CA VAL A 187 -10.67 23.52 -7.82
C VAL A 187 -10.12 22.25 -7.18
N PHE A 188 -9.48 22.37 -6.00
CA PHE A 188 -9.01 21.22 -5.21
C PHE A 188 -10.16 20.25 -4.91
N ASP A 189 -11.29 20.75 -4.38
CA ASP A 189 -12.44 19.90 -4.03
C ASP A 189 -12.97 19.15 -5.26
N GLN A 190 -13.17 19.87 -6.37
CA GLN A 190 -13.64 19.25 -7.62
C GLN A 190 -12.65 18.22 -8.18
N CYS A 191 -11.36 18.52 -8.13
CA CYS A 191 -10.33 17.63 -8.62
C CYS A 191 -10.22 16.36 -7.74
N PHE A 192 -10.27 16.53 -6.41
CA PHE A 192 -10.22 15.40 -5.48
C PHE A 192 -11.41 14.45 -5.71
N ASP A 193 -12.63 14.98 -5.77
CA ASP A 193 -13.84 14.19 -5.97
C ASP A 193 -13.86 13.48 -7.33
N ALA A 194 -13.30 14.13 -8.36
CA ALA A 194 -13.22 13.54 -9.69
C ALA A 194 -12.16 12.43 -9.83
N THR A 195 -11.04 12.54 -9.10
CA THR A 195 -9.88 11.62 -9.25
C THR A 195 -9.85 10.52 -8.21
N ALA A 196 -10.23 10.82 -6.97
CA ALA A 196 -10.18 9.89 -5.85
C ALA A 196 -11.56 9.41 -5.39
N GLY A 197 -12.58 10.28 -5.49
CA GLY A 197 -13.89 10.08 -4.85
C GLY A 197 -13.94 10.67 -3.44
N GLU A 198 -15.16 11.00 -3.00
CA GLU A 198 -15.37 11.75 -1.75
C GLU A 198 -14.82 11.05 -0.49
N ASP A 199 -14.92 9.73 -0.44
CA ASP A 199 -14.56 8.89 0.74
C ASP A 199 -13.16 8.26 0.63
N THR A 200 -12.36 8.67 -0.35
CA THR A 200 -11.03 8.09 -0.54
C THR A 200 -10.00 8.79 0.34
N SER A 201 -9.14 7.98 0.96
CA SER A 201 -7.97 8.44 1.68
C SER A 201 -6.70 8.05 0.94
N LEU A 202 -5.66 8.87 1.07
CA LEU A 202 -4.35 8.65 0.45
C LEU A 202 -3.35 8.22 1.52
N MET A 203 -2.66 7.11 1.28
CA MET A 203 -1.61 6.65 2.19
C MET A 203 -0.36 7.51 1.98
N MET A 204 0.15 8.12 3.04
CA MET A 204 1.31 9.00 3.02
C MET A 204 2.50 8.38 2.28
N THR A 205 2.81 7.11 2.53
CA THR A 205 3.93 6.40 1.91
C THR A 205 3.83 6.24 0.39
N ASN A 206 2.62 6.36 -0.17
CA ASN A 206 2.39 6.26 -1.61
C ASN A 206 2.53 7.63 -2.31
N VAL A 207 2.22 8.72 -1.60
CA VAL A 207 2.18 10.07 -2.18
C VAL A 207 3.40 10.93 -1.81
N TYR A 208 4.12 10.57 -0.75
CA TYR A 208 5.27 11.31 -0.24
C TYR A 208 6.55 10.48 -0.20
N ASN A 209 7.65 11.05 -0.66
CA ASN A 209 8.97 10.45 -0.55
C ASN A 209 9.95 11.42 0.15
N PRO A 210 10.41 11.12 1.37
CA PRO A 210 11.31 12.01 2.11
C PRO A 210 12.70 12.18 1.47
N ARG A 211 13.08 11.26 0.57
CA ARG A 211 14.43 11.23 -0.02
C ARG A 211 14.54 11.93 -1.37
N SER A 212 13.42 12.24 -1.99
CA SER A 212 13.42 12.85 -3.32
C SER A 212 12.19 13.73 -3.52
N PHE A 213 12.45 14.92 -3.99
CA PHE A 213 11.48 15.83 -4.52
C PHE A 213 11.58 15.82 -6.04
N GLU A 214 10.49 15.53 -6.72
CA GLU A 214 10.45 15.42 -8.17
C GLU A 214 9.52 16.48 -8.75
N VAL A 215 10.09 17.36 -9.57
CA VAL A 215 9.31 18.31 -10.40
C VAL A 215 9.31 17.79 -11.81
N LYS A 216 8.14 17.49 -12.33
CA LYS A 216 7.96 17.00 -13.69
C LYS A 216 7.28 18.07 -14.53
N THR A 217 7.92 18.44 -15.64
CA THR A 217 7.30 19.23 -16.70
C THR A 217 7.19 18.36 -17.96
N PRO A 218 6.42 18.77 -19.00
CA PRO A 218 6.31 17.99 -20.23
C PRO A 218 7.65 17.60 -20.87
N ASP A 219 8.67 18.43 -20.68
CA ASP A 219 9.97 18.28 -21.35
C ASP A 219 11.12 17.89 -20.39
N VAL A 220 10.94 18.06 -19.06
CA VAL A 220 12.05 17.90 -18.10
C VAL A 220 11.53 17.31 -16.79
N VAL A 221 12.27 16.33 -16.28
CA VAL A 221 12.08 15.79 -14.93
C VAL A 221 13.27 16.20 -14.07
N ILE A 222 13.03 16.99 -13.03
CA ILE A 222 14.06 17.44 -12.08
C ILE A 222 13.86 16.66 -10.78
N LYS A 223 14.85 15.85 -10.40
CA LYS A 223 14.88 15.20 -9.07
C LYS A 223 15.83 15.97 -8.17
N VAL A 224 15.32 16.48 -7.08
CA VAL A 224 16.07 17.19 -6.06
C VAL A 224 16.11 16.35 -4.79
N ASN A 225 17.30 16.24 -4.21
CA ASN A 225 17.43 15.71 -2.85
C ASN A 225 17.19 16.87 -1.88
N PRO A 226 16.16 16.83 -1.03
CA PRO A 226 15.83 17.92 -0.10
C PRO A 226 16.92 18.17 0.97
N GLU A 227 17.86 17.22 1.16
CA GLU A 227 18.96 17.37 2.12
C GLU A 227 20.21 18.09 1.56
N ARG A 228 20.11 18.69 0.35
CA ARG A 228 21.24 19.42 -0.25
C ARG A 228 20.92 20.86 -0.58
#